data_d43affd19457b159e8a2aa8a8b6ebe89
#
_entry.id   d43affd19457b159e8a2aa8a8b6ebe89
#
_cell.length_a   1.000
_cell.length_b   1.000
_cell.length_c   1.000
_cell.angle_alpha   90.00
_cell.angle_beta   90.00
_cell.angle_gamma   90.00
#
_symmetry.space_group_name_H-M   'P 1'
#
loop_
_entity.id
_entity.type
_entity.pdbx_description
1 polymer ?
#
loop_
_entity_poly.entity_id
_entity_poly.type
_entity_poly.pdbx_seq_one_letter_code
_entity_poly.pdbx_strand_id
1 'polypeptide(L)'
;MSSTPQRASAHTAIDVVIIGAGAAGMMCAIEAGKRGRRVLLLDHAATLGEKIRISGGGRCNFTNLDVRSENFLSQNPDFCRSALARYTAHDFIELIDKHGIAWHEKKLGQLFCDESSQQVIDMLKRECDAAGVQWCTPANVASVDKRQQFEIATDRGRFRCESLVIATGGLSIPAIGATPFGYRIAEKFGLTVTDLRPGLVGLTFGSDVLAFFADLSGISVDATISCNNARFRENLLVTHRGLSGPAILQISSYWRPGVDLSVDLAPDRDAEEFVFAARSSDKLLANVLAEFLPQRFAQRWVDANFENIPIKQISERQLREIAARLHDWRVRPNGTVGHKKAEVTVGGVDTRQLSSKTMEAREVPGLYFIGEVVDVTGWLGGYNFQWAWSSGFAAGQVV
;
A
#
# COMPACT_ATOMS: atom_id res chain seq x y z
N MET A 1 -12.33 33.07 -55.53
CA MET A 1 -12.41 32.65 -54.14
C MET A 1 -11.57 31.39 -53.99
N SER A 2 -10.34 31.53 -53.48
CA SER A 2 -9.36 30.45 -53.39
C SER A 2 -9.53 29.82 -52.02
N SER A 3 -10.03 28.59 -51.93
CA SER A 3 -10.08 27.79 -50.74
C SER A 3 -8.71 27.16 -50.50
N THR A 4 -7.98 27.70 -49.52
CA THR A 4 -6.75 27.10 -48.99
C THR A 4 -7.08 25.77 -48.29
N PRO A 5 -6.46 24.66 -48.63
CA PRO A 5 -6.69 23.41 -47.91
C PRO A 5 -6.04 23.52 -46.50
N GLN A 6 -6.85 23.33 -45.47
CA GLN A 6 -6.40 23.15 -44.09
C GLN A 6 -5.40 21.98 -44.06
N ARG A 7 -4.13 22.28 -43.80
CA ARG A 7 -3.14 21.25 -43.51
C ARG A 7 -3.62 20.39 -42.35
N ALA A 8 -3.93 19.14 -42.62
CA ALA A 8 -4.07 18.11 -41.60
C ALA A 8 -2.76 18.10 -40.77
N SER A 9 -2.88 18.42 -39.49
CA SER A 9 -1.76 18.25 -38.56
C SER A 9 -1.32 16.80 -38.63
N ALA A 10 -0.05 16.57 -38.96
CA ALA A 10 0.56 15.25 -38.92
C ALA A 10 0.39 14.71 -37.47
N HIS A 11 -0.59 13.85 -37.24
CA HIS A 11 -0.73 13.15 -35.98
C HIS A 11 0.52 12.27 -35.84
N THR A 12 1.45 12.64 -34.98
CA THR A 12 2.57 11.77 -34.61
C THR A 12 1.95 10.45 -34.17
N ALA A 13 2.25 9.37 -34.90
CA ALA A 13 1.71 8.06 -34.56
C ALA A 13 2.19 7.68 -33.16
N ILE A 14 1.30 7.27 -32.28
CA ILE A 14 1.57 6.82 -30.91
C ILE A 14 1.37 5.31 -30.88
N ASP A 15 2.33 4.58 -30.35
CA ASP A 15 2.22 3.12 -30.24
C ASP A 15 1.57 2.73 -28.91
N VAL A 16 1.95 3.44 -27.85
CA VAL A 16 1.52 3.16 -26.46
C VAL A 16 0.98 4.42 -25.79
N VAL A 17 -0.22 4.34 -25.25
CA VAL A 17 -0.73 5.37 -24.33
C VAL A 17 -0.78 4.77 -22.93
N ILE A 18 -0.21 5.48 -21.95
CA ILE A 18 -0.23 5.11 -20.54
C ILE A 18 -1.04 6.17 -19.79
N ILE A 19 -2.05 5.76 -19.03
CA ILE A 19 -2.87 6.64 -18.20
C ILE A 19 -2.48 6.48 -16.75
N GLY A 20 -1.86 7.50 -16.18
CA GLY A 20 -1.31 7.58 -14.82
C GLY A 20 0.21 7.73 -14.82
N ALA A 21 0.71 8.92 -14.45
CA ALA A 21 2.14 9.24 -14.35
C ALA A 21 2.67 9.04 -12.89
N GLY A 22 2.21 7.96 -12.26
CA GLY A 22 2.73 7.46 -10.99
C GLY A 22 3.90 6.49 -11.19
N ALA A 23 4.27 5.80 -10.12
CA ALA A 23 5.37 4.84 -10.07
C ALA A 23 5.30 3.80 -11.20
N ALA A 24 4.21 3.06 -11.30
CA ALA A 24 4.06 2.00 -12.30
C ALA A 24 4.02 2.54 -13.73
N GLY A 25 3.30 3.67 -13.95
CA GLY A 25 3.18 4.26 -15.29
C GLY A 25 4.50 4.78 -15.82
N MET A 26 5.29 5.49 -15.01
CA MET A 26 6.61 5.97 -15.41
C MET A 26 7.59 4.81 -15.69
N MET A 27 7.59 3.76 -14.83
CA MET A 27 8.42 2.57 -15.08
C MET A 27 8.04 1.88 -16.40
N CYS A 28 6.74 1.72 -16.69
CA CYS A 28 6.28 1.15 -17.95
C CYS A 28 6.70 2.02 -19.16
N ALA A 29 6.56 3.34 -19.02
CA ALA A 29 6.94 4.30 -20.07
C ALA A 29 8.44 4.24 -20.39
N ILE A 30 9.29 4.17 -19.37
CA ILE A 30 10.74 4.02 -19.50
C ILE A 30 11.07 2.76 -20.31
N GLU A 31 10.54 1.63 -19.93
CA GLU A 31 10.88 0.35 -20.55
C GLU A 31 10.32 0.23 -21.97
N ALA A 32 9.12 0.73 -22.23
CA ALA A 32 8.56 0.78 -23.59
C ALA A 32 9.37 1.73 -24.50
N GLY A 33 9.75 2.91 -23.99
CA GLY A 33 10.55 3.88 -24.73
C GLY A 33 11.96 3.38 -25.05
N LYS A 34 12.64 2.70 -24.12
CA LYS A 34 13.95 2.04 -24.36
C LYS A 34 13.89 1.01 -25.49
N ARG A 35 12.73 0.41 -25.75
CA ARG A 35 12.49 -0.50 -26.88
C ARG A 35 12.16 0.22 -28.20
N GLY A 36 12.19 1.55 -28.21
CA GLY A 36 11.89 2.36 -29.39
C GLY A 36 10.40 2.56 -29.66
N ARG A 37 9.51 2.23 -28.68
CA ARG A 37 8.08 2.53 -28.82
C ARG A 37 7.82 4.02 -28.62
N ARG A 38 6.89 4.58 -29.38
CA ARG A 38 6.42 5.97 -29.23
C ARG A 38 5.37 6.01 -28.12
N VAL A 39 5.80 6.44 -26.95
CA VAL A 39 4.99 6.43 -25.73
C VAL A 39 4.42 7.82 -25.43
N LEU A 40 3.12 7.88 -25.15
CA LEU A 40 2.45 9.06 -24.58
C LEU A 40 1.99 8.73 -23.16
N LEU A 41 2.48 9.49 -22.19
CA LEU A 41 2.10 9.37 -20.80
C LEU A 41 1.12 10.50 -20.41
N LEU A 42 -0.09 10.10 -20.00
CA LEU A 42 -1.19 10.98 -19.62
C LEU A 42 -1.37 10.96 -18.11
N ASP A 43 -1.61 12.14 -17.51
CA ASP A 43 -2.10 12.24 -16.14
C ASP A 43 -3.01 13.46 -15.98
N HIS A 44 -4.02 13.36 -15.14
CA HIS A 44 -4.90 14.49 -14.82
C HIS A 44 -4.25 15.47 -13.83
N ALA A 45 -3.25 15.03 -13.06
CA ALA A 45 -2.52 15.88 -12.15
C ALA A 45 -1.47 16.74 -12.90
N ALA A 46 -1.24 17.95 -12.41
CA ALA A 46 -0.18 18.81 -12.92
C ALA A 46 1.20 18.40 -12.39
N THR A 47 1.25 17.73 -11.26
CA THR A 47 2.46 17.24 -10.60
C THR A 47 2.59 15.74 -10.74
N LEU A 48 3.81 15.28 -11.01
CA LEU A 48 4.10 13.85 -11.22
C LEU A 48 4.32 13.14 -9.89
N GLY A 49 3.93 11.86 -9.81
CA GLY A 49 4.34 10.97 -8.74
C GLY A 49 3.85 11.38 -7.35
N GLU A 50 2.66 11.97 -7.20
CA GLU A 50 2.14 12.46 -5.91
C GLU A 50 2.23 11.44 -4.77
N LYS A 51 1.92 10.16 -5.04
CA LYS A 51 2.04 9.10 -4.05
C LYS A 51 3.49 8.82 -3.65
N ILE A 52 4.44 8.94 -4.57
CA ILE A 52 5.88 8.87 -4.28
C ILE A 52 6.27 10.03 -3.36
N ARG A 53 5.83 11.24 -3.70
CA ARG A 53 6.14 12.48 -2.98
C ARG A 53 5.82 12.41 -1.50
N ILE A 54 4.63 11.93 -1.14
CA ILE A 54 4.16 11.89 0.25
C ILE A 54 4.61 10.64 1.01
N SER A 55 5.09 9.62 0.32
CA SER A 55 5.42 8.32 0.92
C SER A 55 6.63 8.43 1.85
N GLY A 56 6.66 7.55 2.86
CA GLY A 56 7.76 7.49 3.81
C GLY A 56 8.02 8.80 4.55
N GLY A 57 7.00 9.64 4.73
CA GLY A 57 7.15 10.97 5.33
C GLY A 57 7.95 11.94 4.46
N GLY A 58 7.85 11.81 3.12
CA GLY A 58 8.56 12.63 2.15
C GLY A 58 9.96 12.11 1.77
N ARG A 59 10.33 10.90 2.24
CA ARG A 59 11.62 10.25 1.95
C ARG A 59 11.50 9.04 1.03
N CYS A 60 10.33 8.71 0.53
CA CYS A 60 10.03 7.56 -0.30
C CYS A 60 10.56 6.23 0.27
N ASN A 61 9.70 5.42 0.84
CA ASN A 61 10.03 4.02 1.11
C ASN A 61 9.95 3.24 -0.20
N PHE A 62 11.03 3.27 -0.99
CA PHE A 62 10.99 2.92 -2.41
C PHE A 62 10.99 1.41 -2.69
N THR A 63 11.49 0.57 -1.77
CA THR A 63 11.42 -0.90 -1.84
C THR A 63 11.71 -1.55 -0.49
N ASN A 64 11.79 -2.88 -0.48
CA ASN A 64 12.18 -3.69 0.66
C ASN A 64 13.22 -4.72 0.23
N LEU A 65 14.18 -5.06 1.09
CA LEU A 65 15.19 -6.08 0.81
C LEU A 65 14.63 -7.51 0.76
N ASP A 66 13.58 -7.79 1.54
CA ASP A 66 12.92 -9.10 1.61
C ASP A 66 11.57 -9.07 0.89
N VAL A 67 11.60 -9.06 -0.44
CA VAL A 67 10.38 -9.09 -1.27
C VAL A 67 10.10 -10.50 -1.76
N ARG A 68 9.00 -11.07 -1.27
CA ARG A 68 8.49 -12.40 -1.63
C ARG A 68 7.01 -12.32 -1.97
N SER A 69 6.47 -13.31 -2.69
CA SER A 69 5.04 -13.36 -3.05
C SER A 69 4.12 -13.35 -1.83
N GLU A 70 4.55 -13.93 -0.71
CA GLU A 70 3.83 -14.01 0.55
C GLU A 70 3.60 -12.63 1.20
N ASN A 71 4.38 -11.63 0.80
CA ASN A 71 4.21 -10.25 1.27
C ASN A 71 3.07 -9.50 0.53
N PHE A 72 2.35 -10.18 -0.37
CA PHE A 72 1.28 -9.56 -1.16
C PHE A 72 -0.04 -10.31 -0.98
N LEU A 73 -1.11 -9.54 -0.80
CA LEU A 73 -2.48 -10.03 -0.79
C LEU A 73 -3.06 -9.94 -2.20
N SER A 74 -3.72 -10.99 -2.63
CA SER A 74 -4.50 -11.06 -3.86
C SER A 74 -5.47 -12.23 -3.75
N GLN A 75 -6.57 -12.22 -4.50
CA GLN A 75 -7.40 -13.43 -4.68
C GLN A 75 -6.68 -14.53 -5.48
N ASN A 76 -5.58 -14.19 -6.13
CA ASN A 76 -4.65 -15.10 -6.80
C ASN A 76 -3.22 -14.85 -6.32
N PRO A 77 -2.80 -15.43 -5.18
CA PRO A 77 -1.53 -15.12 -4.51
C PRO A 77 -0.28 -15.30 -5.38
N ASP A 78 -0.32 -16.19 -6.36
CA ASP A 78 0.83 -16.50 -7.22
C ASP A 78 1.00 -15.51 -8.38
N PHE A 79 0.02 -14.64 -8.61
CA PHE A 79 0.02 -13.73 -9.77
C PHE A 79 1.26 -12.82 -9.81
N CYS A 80 1.68 -12.27 -8.69
CA CYS A 80 2.78 -11.31 -8.62
C CYS A 80 4.17 -11.94 -8.86
N ARG A 81 4.33 -13.25 -8.68
CA ARG A 81 5.62 -13.96 -8.72
C ARG A 81 6.44 -13.67 -9.98
N SER A 82 5.80 -13.75 -11.16
CA SER A 82 6.49 -13.56 -12.43
C SER A 82 7.04 -12.15 -12.59
N ALA A 83 6.28 -11.13 -12.24
CA ALA A 83 6.72 -9.74 -12.33
C ALA A 83 7.82 -9.44 -11.31
N LEU A 84 7.65 -9.87 -10.06
CA LEU A 84 8.64 -9.67 -8.98
C LEU A 84 9.98 -10.36 -9.27
N ALA A 85 9.97 -11.53 -9.94
CA ALA A 85 11.19 -12.24 -10.31
C ALA A 85 11.92 -11.60 -11.52
N ARG A 86 11.21 -10.84 -12.36
CA ARG A 86 11.78 -10.19 -13.55
C ARG A 86 12.32 -8.79 -13.32
N TYR A 87 11.84 -8.14 -12.27
CA TYR A 87 12.33 -6.85 -11.79
C TYR A 87 12.27 -6.85 -10.28
N THR A 88 13.40 -7.07 -9.68
CA THR A 88 13.57 -7.29 -8.24
C THR A 88 13.80 -5.98 -7.48
N ALA A 89 13.83 -6.04 -6.16
CA ALA A 89 14.25 -4.91 -5.33
C ALA A 89 15.69 -4.46 -5.67
N HIS A 90 16.57 -5.42 -6.00
CA HIS A 90 17.94 -5.14 -6.35
C HIS A 90 18.06 -4.32 -7.65
N ASP A 91 17.27 -4.67 -8.67
CA ASP A 91 17.23 -3.90 -9.93
C ASP A 91 16.82 -2.44 -9.70
N PHE A 92 15.89 -2.18 -8.78
CA PHE A 92 15.50 -0.81 -8.46
C PHE A 92 16.56 -0.08 -7.61
N ILE A 93 17.25 -0.79 -6.71
CA ILE A 93 18.39 -0.24 -5.95
C ILE A 93 19.51 0.15 -6.92
N GLU A 94 19.84 -0.70 -7.90
CA GLU A 94 20.84 -0.36 -8.94
C GLU A 94 20.46 0.90 -9.72
N LEU A 95 19.16 1.09 -9.99
CA LEU A 95 18.68 2.31 -10.64
C LEU A 95 18.86 3.54 -9.75
N ILE A 96 18.55 3.44 -8.45
CA ILE A 96 18.76 4.49 -7.43
C ILE A 96 20.25 4.85 -7.35
N ASP A 97 21.13 3.85 -7.27
CA ASP A 97 22.59 4.01 -7.17
C ASP A 97 23.18 4.63 -8.44
N LYS A 98 22.71 4.21 -9.63
CA LYS A 98 23.09 4.80 -10.93
C LYS A 98 22.86 6.31 -10.97
N HIS A 99 21.83 6.78 -10.28
CA HIS A 99 21.50 8.21 -10.21
C HIS A 99 22.12 8.93 -9.01
N GLY A 100 22.95 8.24 -8.21
CA GLY A 100 23.64 8.82 -7.06
C GLY A 100 22.70 9.25 -5.93
N ILE A 101 21.55 8.61 -5.80
CA ILE A 101 20.59 8.90 -4.72
C ILE A 101 21.00 8.13 -3.48
N ALA A 102 21.35 8.85 -2.42
CA ALA A 102 21.69 8.26 -1.14
C ALA A 102 20.46 7.68 -0.44
N TRP A 103 20.63 6.52 0.17
CA TRP A 103 19.56 5.79 0.86
C TRP A 103 20.06 4.99 2.05
N HIS A 104 19.16 4.60 2.95
CA HIS A 104 19.45 3.74 4.10
C HIS A 104 18.35 2.71 4.34
N GLU A 105 18.70 1.61 5.00
CA GLU A 105 17.76 0.71 5.61
C GLU A 105 17.33 1.26 6.98
N LYS A 106 16.03 1.38 7.20
CA LYS A 106 15.48 1.83 8.49
C LYS A 106 15.29 0.68 9.46
N LYS A 107 14.48 -0.31 9.09
CA LYS A 107 14.20 -1.55 9.82
C LYS A 107 13.46 -2.53 8.92
N LEU A 108 13.53 -3.81 9.21
CA LEU A 108 12.78 -4.87 8.52
C LEU A 108 12.94 -4.80 6.98
N GLY A 109 14.12 -4.48 6.51
CA GLY A 109 14.42 -4.39 5.08
C GLY A 109 13.86 -3.16 4.36
N GLN A 110 13.23 -2.22 5.04
CA GLN A 110 12.61 -1.02 4.45
C GLN A 110 13.67 -0.02 4.01
N LEU A 111 13.69 0.35 2.72
CA LEU A 111 14.67 1.28 2.16
C LEU A 111 14.06 2.66 1.89
N PHE A 112 14.74 3.70 2.36
CA PHE A 112 14.33 5.09 2.25
C PHE A 112 15.43 5.94 1.62
N CYS A 113 15.05 6.94 0.82
CA CYS A 113 15.99 7.99 0.44
C CYS A 113 16.40 8.82 1.68
N ASP A 114 17.65 9.23 1.73
CA ASP A 114 18.17 10.01 2.87
C ASP A 114 17.59 11.42 2.92
N GLU A 115 17.41 12.06 1.75
CA GLU A 115 16.99 13.44 1.66
C GLU A 115 15.50 13.59 1.33
N SER A 116 15.09 13.25 0.10
CA SER A 116 13.75 13.55 -0.39
C SER A 116 13.24 12.55 -1.42
N SER A 117 11.95 12.25 -1.34
CA SER A 117 11.20 11.51 -2.36
C SER A 117 11.24 12.19 -3.74
N GLN A 118 11.50 13.49 -3.79
CA GLN A 118 11.63 14.23 -5.05
C GLN A 118 12.77 13.70 -5.92
N GLN A 119 13.86 13.20 -5.31
CA GLN A 119 14.98 12.61 -6.04
C GLN A 119 14.53 11.40 -6.87
N VAL A 120 13.64 10.56 -6.35
CA VAL A 120 13.07 9.40 -7.08
C VAL A 120 12.19 9.88 -8.24
N ILE A 121 11.36 10.90 -8.02
CA ILE A 121 10.50 11.48 -9.06
C ILE A 121 11.34 12.05 -10.19
N ASP A 122 12.37 12.83 -9.85
CA ASP A 122 13.28 13.45 -10.83
C ASP A 122 14.10 12.42 -11.60
N MET A 123 14.51 11.34 -10.93
CA MET A 123 15.16 10.19 -11.55
C MET A 123 14.25 9.55 -12.60
N LEU A 124 13.03 9.18 -12.22
CA LEU A 124 12.06 8.56 -13.12
C LEU A 124 11.73 9.47 -14.30
N LYS A 125 11.57 10.77 -14.04
CA LYS A 125 11.37 11.75 -15.12
C LYS A 125 12.53 11.80 -16.09
N ARG A 126 13.78 11.86 -15.61
CA ARG A 126 14.98 11.83 -16.45
C ARG A 126 15.07 10.55 -17.30
N GLU A 127 14.78 9.39 -16.72
CA GLU A 127 14.76 8.12 -17.46
C GLU A 127 13.64 8.11 -18.53
N CYS A 128 12.44 8.65 -18.22
CA CYS A 128 11.37 8.82 -19.21
C CYS A 128 11.81 9.75 -20.37
N ASP A 129 12.38 10.91 -20.05
CA ASP A 129 12.84 11.89 -21.04
C ASP A 129 13.94 11.28 -21.93
N ALA A 130 14.89 10.55 -21.35
CA ALA A 130 15.94 9.84 -22.07
C ALA A 130 15.40 8.71 -22.97
N ALA A 131 14.29 8.10 -22.58
CA ALA A 131 13.58 7.08 -23.37
C ALA A 131 12.63 7.69 -24.44
N GLY A 132 12.58 9.01 -24.59
CA GLY A 132 11.75 9.70 -25.59
C GLY A 132 10.25 9.72 -25.28
N VAL A 133 9.87 9.57 -24.03
CA VAL A 133 8.46 9.60 -23.60
C VAL A 133 7.87 10.98 -23.82
N GLN A 134 6.70 11.03 -24.46
CA GLN A 134 5.92 12.25 -24.62
C GLN A 134 4.99 12.43 -23.42
N TRP A 135 4.92 13.65 -22.87
CA TRP A 135 4.09 13.99 -21.73
C TRP A 135 2.86 14.77 -22.16
N CYS A 136 1.69 14.39 -21.63
CA CYS A 136 0.46 15.16 -21.73
C CYS A 136 -0.18 15.27 -20.35
N THR A 137 0.33 16.22 -19.56
CA THR A 137 -0.06 16.48 -18.17
C THR A 137 -0.15 17.99 -17.95
N PRO A 138 -1.20 18.51 -17.32
CA PRO A 138 -2.45 17.81 -16.96
C PRO A 138 -3.34 17.52 -18.16
N ALA A 139 -3.98 16.35 -18.20
CA ALA A 139 -4.96 15.97 -19.20
C ALA A 139 -6.04 15.06 -18.60
N ASN A 140 -7.30 15.46 -18.72
CA ASN A 140 -8.42 14.67 -18.26
C ASN A 140 -8.94 13.76 -19.37
N VAL A 141 -8.92 12.44 -19.12
CA VAL A 141 -9.48 11.46 -20.04
C VAL A 141 -11.00 11.42 -19.90
N ALA A 142 -11.71 11.75 -20.97
CA ALA A 142 -13.16 11.74 -21.02
C ALA A 142 -13.73 10.37 -21.42
N SER A 143 -13.13 9.71 -22.41
CA SER A 143 -13.53 8.38 -22.84
C SER A 143 -12.34 7.57 -23.38
N VAL A 144 -12.49 6.26 -23.31
CA VAL A 144 -11.62 5.25 -23.92
C VAL A 144 -12.51 4.28 -24.65
N ASP A 145 -12.28 4.11 -25.94
CA ASP A 145 -13.00 3.16 -26.78
C ASP A 145 -11.99 2.27 -27.53
N LYS A 146 -12.40 1.09 -27.98
CA LYS A 146 -11.60 0.18 -28.80
C LYS A 146 -12.35 -0.19 -30.06
N ARG A 147 -11.71 0.02 -31.19
CA ARG A 147 -12.11 -0.51 -32.49
C ARG A 147 -10.98 -1.40 -33.02
N GLN A 148 -10.31 -1.00 -34.08
CA GLN A 148 -9.05 -1.61 -34.49
C GLN A 148 -7.89 -1.21 -33.55
N GLN A 149 -7.89 0.03 -33.10
CA GLN A 149 -6.98 0.60 -32.11
C GLN A 149 -7.78 1.17 -30.94
N PHE A 150 -7.11 1.48 -29.83
CA PHE A 150 -7.69 2.26 -28.77
C PHE A 150 -7.83 3.73 -29.20
N GLU A 151 -8.97 4.33 -28.92
CA GLU A 151 -9.26 5.74 -29.12
C GLU A 151 -9.49 6.40 -27.75
N ILE A 152 -8.63 7.36 -27.40
CA ILE A 152 -8.64 8.06 -26.10
C ILE A 152 -9.02 9.51 -26.37
N ALA A 153 -10.16 9.96 -25.84
CA ALA A 153 -10.59 11.35 -25.89
C ALA A 153 -10.22 12.06 -24.59
N THR A 154 -9.56 13.19 -24.69
CA THR A 154 -9.15 14.03 -23.56
C THR A 154 -9.53 15.48 -23.80
N ASP A 155 -9.41 16.33 -22.77
CA ASP A 155 -9.52 17.79 -22.89
C ASP A 155 -8.34 18.43 -23.65
N ARG A 156 -7.30 17.65 -23.97
CA ARG A 156 -6.11 18.06 -24.76
C ARG A 156 -6.13 17.54 -26.20
N GLY A 157 -7.12 16.75 -26.59
CA GLY A 157 -7.24 16.18 -27.92
C GLY A 157 -7.61 14.71 -27.91
N ARG A 158 -7.52 14.08 -29.07
CA ARG A 158 -7.80 12.66 -29.27
C ARG A 158 -6.53 11.94 -29.66
N PHE A 159 -6.31 10.78 -29.06
CA PHE A 159 -5.14 9.93 -29.32
C PHE A 159 -5.61 8.55 -29.75
N ARG A 160 -4.76 7.88 -30.57
CA ARG A 160 -4.95 6.47 -30.96
C ARG A 160 -3.68 5.71 -30.67
N CYS A 161 -3.81 4.47 -30.21
CA CYS A 161 -2.67 3.61 -29.94
C CYS A 161 -3.03 2.13 -30.11
N GLU A 162 -1.99 1.32 -30.30
CA GLU A 162 -2.10 -0.14 -30.31
C GLU A 162 -2.26 -0.69 -28.89
N SER A 163 -1.43 -0.17 -27.97
CA SER A 163 -1.38 -0.59 -26.58
C SER A 163 -1.88 0.53 -25.64
N LEU A 164 -2.80 0.19 -24.76
CA LEU A 164 -3.30 1.07 -23.71
C LEU A 164 -2.98 0.49 -22.33
N VAL A 165 -2.29 1.27 -21.50
CA VAL A 165 -1.88 0.89 -20.16
C VAL A 165 -2.62 1.73 -19.13
N ILE A 166 -3.29 1.08 -18.19
CA ILE A 166 -3.97 1.70 -17.06
C ILE A 166 -3.09 1.58 -15.81
N ALA A 167 -2.55 2.72 -15.37
CA ALA A 167 -1.61 2.84 -14.25
C ALA A 167 -2.10 3.86 -13.19
N THR A 168 -3.42 3.95 -13.02
CA THR A 168 -4.10 5.03 -12.28
C THR A 168 -4.03 4.89 -10.76
N GLY A 169 -3.45 3.81 -10.23
CA GLY A 169 -3.44 3.53 -8.80
C GLY A 169 -4.82 3.12 -8.24
N GLY A 170 -4.94 3.16 -6.92
CA GLY A 170 -6.16 2.81 -6.19
C GLY A 170 -6.97 4.03 -5.75
N LEU A 171 -7.80 3.84 -4.70
CA LEU A 171 -8.69 4.87 -4.13
C LEU A 171 -8.10 5.58 -2.90
N SER A 172 -6.94 5.15 -2.42
CA SER A 172 -6.34 5.68 -1.21
C SER A 172 -5.88 7.13 -1.40
N ILE A 173 -6.11 7.95 -0.37
CA ILE A 173 -5.76 9.38 -0.30
C ILE A 173 -6.36 10.17 -1.48
N PRO A 174 -7.70 10.29 -1.58
CA PRO A 174 -8.35 11.02 -2.69
C PRO A 174 -7.86 12.46 -2.85
N ALA A 175 -7.35 13.07 -1.79
CA ALA A 175 -6.82 14.44 -1.80
C ALA A 175 -5.64 14.65 -2.77
N ILE A 176 -4.93 13.58 -3.14
CA ILE A 176 -3.83 13.63 -4.11
C ILE A 176 -4.25 13.18 -5.52
N GLY A 177 -5.56 13.10 -5.79
CA GLY A 177 -6.07 12.80 -7.12
C GLY A 177 -6.48 11.35 -7.37
N ALA A 178 -6.55 10.48 -6.34
CA ALA A 178 -7.03 9.12 -6.53
C ALA A 178 -8.52 9.10 -6.94
N THR A 179 -8.83 8.37 -8.01
CA THR A 179 -10.17 8.25 -8.59
C THR A 179 -10.48 6.80 -8.99
N PRO A 180 -11.76 6.41 -9.12
CA PRO A 180 -12.14 5.08 -9.59
C PRO A 180 -12.02 4.91 -11.12
N PHE A 181 -11.30 5.79 -11.82
CA PHE A 181 -11.23 5.79 -13.27
C PHE A 181 -10.74 4.45 -13.84
N GLY A 182 -9.64 3.92 -13.34
CA GLY A 182 -9.06 2.66 -13.83
C GLY A 182 -10.00 1.47 -13.65
N TYR A 183 -10.73 1.42 -12.53
CA TYR A 183 -11.74 0.38 -12.28
C TYR A 183 -12.91 0.48 -13.26
N ARG A 184 -13.41 1.71 -13.52
CA ARG A 184 -14.46 1.91 -14.54
C ARG A 184 -14.02 1.51 -15.95
N ILE A 185 -12.75 1.70 -16.29
CA ILE A 185 -12.19 1.22 -17.56
C ILE A 185 -12.16 -0.31 -17.57
N ALA A 186 -11.74 -0.96 -16.50
CA ALA A 186 -11.77 -2.42 -16.40
C ALA A 186 -13.19 -2.97 -16.61
N GLU A 187 -14.18 -2.45 -15.89
CA GLU A 187 -15.59 -2.83 -16.00
C GLU A 187 -16.15 -2.56 -17.41
N LYS A 188 -15.83 -1.41 -18.01
CA LYS A 188 -16.22 -1.07 -19.39
C LYS A 188 -15.75 -2.12 -20.40
N PHE A 189 -14.56 -2.68 -20.19
CA PHE A 189 -14.02 -3.72 -21.06
C PHE A 189 -14.34 -5.16 -20.60
N GLY A 190 -15.28 -5.31 -19.65
CA GLY A 190 -15.79 -6.61 -19.21
C GLY A 190 -14.92 -7.31 -18.17
N LEU A 191 -13.91 -6.62 -17.59
CA LEU A 191 -13.12 -7.19 -16.52
C LEU A 191 -13.83 -6.98 -15.17
N THR A 192 -13.68 -7.97 -14.30
CA THR A 192 -14.18 -7.92 -12.92
C THR A 192 -13.24 -7.08 -12.05
N VAL A 193 -13.82 -6.27 -11.18
CA VAL A 193 -13.10 -5.60 -10.09
C VAL A 193 -13.49 -6.28 -8.78
N THR A 194 -12.53 -6.70 -8.00
CA THR A 194 -12.75 -7.34 -6.70
C THR A 194 -13.18 -6.31 -5.65
N ASP A 195 -13.61 -6.76 -4.47
CA ASP A 195 -14.05 -5.86 -3.38
C ASP A 195 -12.96 -4.86 -2.98
N LEU A 196 -13.22 -3.58 -3.20
CA LEU A 196 -12.30 -2.48 -2.94
C LEU A 196 -12.42 -1.98 -1.50
N ARG A 197 -11.35 -2.09 -0.72
CA ARG A 197 -11.33 -1.70 0.69
C ARG A 197 -10.09 -0.87 1.03
N PRO A 198 -10.18 0.00 2.05
CA PRO A 198 -9.00 0.62 2.62
C PRO A 198 -8.05 -0.44 3.19
N GLY A 199 -6.78 -0.37 2.83
CA GLY A 199 -5.71 -1.20 3.39
C GLY A 199 -4.60 -0.36 4.01
N LEU A 200 -3.77 -0.96 4.86
CA LEU A 200 -2.74 -0.25 5.64
C LEU A 200 -3.34 1.00 6.30
N VAL A 201 -4.34 0.77 7.14
CA VAL A 201 -5.24 1.83 7.64
C VAL A 201 -5.52 1.66 9.13
N GLY A 202 -5.69 2.74 9.86
CA GLY A 202 -6.11 2.70 11.27
C GLY A 202 -7.50 2.09 11.43
N LEU A 203 -7.70 1.37 12.53
CA LEU A 203 -8.96 0.72 12.90
C LEU A 203 -9.72 1.55 13.94
N THR A 204 -11.04 1.64 13.77
CA THR A 204 -11.94 2.36 14.68
C THR A 204 -12.72 1.40 15.58
N PHE A 205 -13.24 1.93 16.67
CA PHE A 205 -13.97 1.15 17.68
C PHE A 205 -15.27 1.86 18.07
N GLY A 206 -16.19 1.13 18.66
CA GLY A 206 -17.39 1.68 19.27
C GLY A 206 -17.08 2.51 20.52
N SER A 207 -18.06 3.31 20.97
CA SER A 207 -17.94 4.26 22.09
C SER A 207 -17.36 3.63 23.35
N ASP A 208 -17.76 2.40 23.66
CA ASP A 208 -17.36 1.70 24.87
C ASP A 208 -15.86 1.37 24.90
N VAL A 209 -15.35 0.89 23.76
CA VAL A 209 -13.90 0.61 23.60
C VAL A 209 -13.11 1.89 23.45
N LEU A 210 -13.68 2.93 22.80
CA LEU A 210 -13.04 4.25 22.72
C LEU A 210 -12.88 4.90 24.10
N ALA A 211 -13.81 4.68 25.04
CA ALA A 211 -13.68 5.14 26.41
C ALA A 211 -12.44 4.53 27.11
N PHE A 212 -12.11 3.27 26.80
CA PHE A 212 -10.86 2.65 27.26
C PHE A 212 -9.61 3.38 26.73
N PHE A 213 -9.63 3.83 25.47
CA PHE A 213 -8.49 4.48 24.81
C PHE A 213 -8.39 6.00 25.07
N ALA A 214 -9.39 6.63 25.69
CA ALA A 214 -9.56 8.10 25.74
C ALA A 214 -8.29 8.85 26.17
N ASP A 215 -7.68 8.43 27.29
CA ASP A 215 -6.50 9.10 27.86
C ASP A 215 -5.16 8.47 27.41
N LEU A 216 -5.20 7.53 26.47
CA LEU A 216 -4.04 6.78 26.01
C LEU A 216 -3.52 7.26 24.65
N SER A 217 -4.16 8.25 24.02
CA SER A 217 -3.76 8.74 22.70
C SER A 217 -2.28 9.14 22.67
N GLY A 218 -1.56 8.63 21.65
CA GLY A 218 -0.11 8.82 21.47
C GLY A 218 0.74 7.73 22.14
N ILE A 219 0.16 6.84 22.95
CA ILE A 219 0.90 5.73 23.54
C ILE A 219 1.15 4.65 22.50
N SER A 220 2.41 4.21 22.44
CA SER A 220 2.87 3.12 21.58
C SER A 220 3.25 1.91 22.42
N VAL A 221 2.83 0.72 21.98
CA VAL A 221 3.08 -0.57 22.65
C VAL A 221 3.66 -1.54 21.63
N ASP A 222 4.80 -2.19 21.93
CA ASP A 222 5.29 -3.32 21.14
C ASP A 222 4.36 -4.50 21.37
N ALA A 223 3.76 -5.02 20.32
CA ALA A 223 2.76 -6.07 20.41
C ALA A 223 2.76 -6.95 19.15
N THR A 224 2.28 -8.17 19.29
CA THR A 224 1.93 -9.00 18.14
C THR A 224 0.42 -8.98 17.93
N ILE A 225 -0.01 -8.58 16.74
CA ILE A 225 -1.43 -8.53 16.38
C ILE A 225 -1.73 -9.67 15.41
N SER A 226 -2.77 -10.43 15.71
CA SER A 226 -3.22 -11.55 14.88
C SER A 226 -4.68 -11.37 14.44
N CYS A 227 -4.97 -11.73 13.18
CA CYS A 227 -6.32 -11.74 12.61
C CYS A 227 -6.37 -12.78 11.50
N ASN A 228 -7.32 -13.70 11.56
CA ASN A 228 -7.37 -14.83 10.63
C ASN A 228 -6.02 -15.57 10.59
N ASN A 229 -5.40 -15.73 9.44
CA ASN A 229 -4.11 -16.41 9.25
C ASN A 229 -2.92 -15.43 9.22
N ALA A 230 -3.14 -14.15 9.51
CA ALA A 230 -2.08 -13.15 9.50
C ALA A 230 -1.64 -12.79 10.92
N ARG A 231 -0.35 -12.52 11.07
CA ARG A 231 0.26 -12.13 12.32
C ARG A 231 1.39 -11.13 12.05
N PHE A 232 1.36 -9.99 12.76
CA PHE A 232 2.38 -8.95 12.63
C PHE A 232 2.84 -8.48 13.99
N ARG A 233 4.14 -8.44 14.19
CA ARG A 233 4.77 -7.89 15.37
C ARG A 233 5.43 -6.57 15.02
N GLU A 234 4.90 -5.51 15.51
CA GLU A 234 5.44 -4.15 15.50
C GLU A 234 4.68 -3.28 16.53
N ASN A 235 5.01 -2.00 16.57
CA ASN A 235 4.32 -1.08 17.46
C ASN A 235 2.83 -0.92 17.09
N LEU A 236 1.96 -1.08 18.09
CA LEU A 236 0.57 -0.64 18.12
C LEU A 236 0.56 0.79 18.67
N LEU A 237 -0.16 1.70 18.03
CA LEU A 237 -0.32 3.09 18.46
C LEU A 237 -1.78 3.36 18.83
N VAL A 238 -2.01 3.85 20.03
CA VAL A 238 -3.35 4.31 20.44
C VAL A 238 -3.59 5.72 19.89
N THR A 239 -4.77 5.95 19.32
CA THR A 239 -5.22 7.24 18.80
C THR A 239 -6.59 7.60 19.34
N HIS A 240 -7.01 8.85 19.19
CA HIS A 240 -8.35 9.31 19.57
C HIS A 240 -9.50 8.64 18.78
N ARG A 241 -9.22 7.90 17.71
CA ARG A 241 -10.21 7.17 16.90
C ARG A 241 -10.17 5.67 17.09
N GLY A 242 -9.17 5.16 17.81
CA GLY A 242 -8.93 3.74 17.99
C GLY A 242 -7.45 3.39 17.88
N LEU A 243 -7.12 2.38 17.11
CA LEU A 243 -5.75 1.87 16.99
C LEU A 243 -5.15 2.15 15.61
N SER A 244 -3.86 2.40 15.60
CA SER A 244 -3.01 2.62 14.45
C SER A 244 -1.60 2.07 14.74
N GLY A 245 -0.60 2.57 14.05
CA GLY A 245 0.78 2.07 14.15
C GLY A 245 1.03 0.88 13.21
N PRO A 246 2.30 0.55 12.96
CA PRO A 246 2.66 -0.41 11.93
C PRO A 246 1.97 -1.77 12.04
N ALA A 247 1.86 -2.35 13.24
CA ALA A 247 1.19 -3.64 13.44
C ALA A 247 -0.29 -3.58 13.05
N ILE A 248 -0.98 -2.49 13.40
CA ILE A 248 -2.40 -2.29 13.06
C ILE A 248 -2.58 -2.00 11.57
N LEU A 249 -1.71 -1.17 10.97
CA LEU A 249 -1.75 -0.91 9.54
C LEU A 249 -1.62 -2.22 8.74
N GLN A 250 -0.66 -3.06 9.08
CA GLN A 250 -0.45 -4.38 8.47
C GLN A 250 -1.71 -5.25 8.58
N ILE A 251 -2.18 -5.46 9.81
CA ILE A 251 -3.30 -6.39 10.06
C ILE A 251 -4.63 -5.90 9.48
N SER A 252 -4.80 -4.58 9.30
CA SER A 252 -6.04 -3.99 8.74
C SER A 252 -6.34 -4.48 7.32
N SER A 253 -5.32 -4.83 6.55
CA SER A 253 -5.49 -5.39 5.20
C SER A 253 -6.12 -6.78 5.22
N TYR A 254 -5.98 -7.53 6.32
CA TYR A 254 -6.54 -8.87 6.55
C TYR A 254 -7.87 -8.84 7.32
N TRP A 255 -8.10 -7.77 8.09
CA TRP A 255 -9.29 -7.64 8.91
C TRP A 255 -10.57 -7.48 8.06
N ARG A 256 -11.68 -8.00 8.58
CA ARG A 256 -13.03 -7.85 8.03
C ARG A 256 -13.99 -7.46 9.15
N PRO A 257 -15.08 -6.71 8.86
CA PRO A 257 -16.11 -6.40 9.84
C PRO A 257 -16.61 -7.65 10.56
N GLY A 258 -16.72 -7.54 11.89
CA GLY A 258 -17.17 -8.65 12.75
C GLY A 258 -16.07 -9.58 13.25
N VAL A 259 -14.83 -9.44 12.79
CA VAL A 259 -13.68 -10.26 13.22
C VAL A 259 -12.95 -9.56 14.36
N ASP A 260 -12.63 -10.31 15.42
CA ASP A 260 -11.81 -9.84 16.54
C ASP A 260 -10.33 -9.87 16.16
N LEU A 261 -9.58 -8.93 16.72
CA LEU A 261 -8.12 -9.00 16.77
C LEU A 261 -7.68 -9.68 18.06
N SER A 262 -6.67 -10.50 17.98
CA SER A 262 -5.91 -11.00 19.13
C SER A 262 -4.63 -10.17 19.26
N VAL A 263 -4.41 -9.60 20.42
CA VAL A 263 -3.27 -8.75 20.75
C VAL A 263 -2.44 -9.44 21.81
N ASP A 264 -1.22 -9.84 21.46
CA ASP A 264 -0.21 -10.31 22.39
C ASP A 264 0.63 -9.10 22.85
N LEU A 265 0.46 -8.72 24.11
CA LEU A 265 1.12 -7.57 24.74
C LEU A 265 2.49 -7.94 25.34
N ALA A 266 2.86 -9.22 25.35
CA ALA A 266 4.08 -9.72 25.93
C ALA A 266 4.86 -10.65 24.94
N PRO A 267 5.13 -10.24 23.68
CA PRO A 267 5.58 -11.13 22.63
C PRO A 267 6.98 -11.75 22.86
N ASP A 268 7.80 -11.16 23.72
CA ASP A 268 9.18 -11.60 24.03
C ASP A 268 9.34 -12.30 25.36
N ARG A 269 8.27 -12.54 26.07
CA ARG A 269 8.37 -13.10 27.43
C ARG A 269 7.26 -14.08 27.72
N ASP A 270 7.54 -15.02 28.61
CA ASP A 270 6.50 -15.83 29.24
C ASP A 270 5.80 -14.96 30.30
N ALA A 271 4.56 -14.56 30.01
CA ALA A 271 3.79 -13.72 30.92
C ALA A 271 3.44 -14.48 32.21
N GLU A 272 3.29 -15.83 32.19
CA GLU A 272 3.02 -16.62 33.37
C GLU A 272 4.25 -16.61 34.29
N GLU A 273 5.43 -16.94 33.77
CA GLU A 273 6.68 -16.87 34.53
C GLU A 273 6.90 -15.47 35.11
N PHE A 274 6.64 -14.42 34.33
CA PHE A 274 6.82 -13.04 34.77
C PHE A 274 5.93 -12.66 35.96
N VAL A 275 4.62 -12.93 35.89
CA VAL A 275 3.70 -12.58 37.00
C VAL A 275 3.92 -13.47 38.23
N PHE A 276 4.30 -14.74 38.05
CA PHE A 276 4.64 -15.65 39.16
C PHE A 276 5.94 -15.26 39.85
N ALA A 277 6.94 -14.76 39.15
CA ALA A 277 8.17 -14.24 39.75
C ALA A 277 7.88 -13.05 40.68
N ALA A 278 6.89 -12.22 40.32
CA ALA A 278 6.49 -11.05 41.11
C ALA A 278 5.49 -11.36 42.25
N ARG A 279 4.98 -12.61 42.39
CA ARG A 279 3.85 -12.97 43.26
C ARG A 279 4.01 -12.64 44.75
N SER A 280 5.23 -12.44 45.25
CA SER A 280 5.51 -12.08 46.65
C SER A 280 5.64 -10.56 46.86
N SER A 281 5.49 -9.75 45.80
CA SER A 281 5.69 -8.30 45.85
C SER A 281 4.46 -7.56 46.43
N ASP A 282 4.72 -6.46 47.12
CA ASP A 282 3.73 -5.50 47.56
C ASP A 282 3.30 -4.51 46.44
N LYS A 283 3.90 -4.59 45.27
CA LYS A 283 3.54 -3.73 44.13
C LYS A 283 2.12 -4.04 43.65
N LEU A 284 1.37 -2.99 43.31
CA LEU A 284 0.10 -3.13 42.58
C LEU A 284 0.31 -3.83 41.25
N LEU A 285 -0.64 -4.62 40.76
CA LEU A 285 -0.57 -5.34 39.48
C LEU A 285 -0.18 -4.44 38.34
N ALA A 286 -0.80 -3.25 38.20
CA ALA A 286 -0.46 -2.30 37.14
C ALA A 286 1.00 -1.85 37.17
N ASN A 287 1.60 -1.70 38.39
CA ASN A 287 2.99 -1.32 38.53
C ASN A 287 3.94 -2.49 38.18
N VAL A 288 3.52 -3.73 38.38
CA VAL A 288 4.25 -4.91 37.91
C VAL A 288 4.26 -4.97 36.40
N LEU A 289 3.09 -4.80 35.74
CA LEU A 289 3.00 -4.80 34.27
C LEU A 289 3.70 -3.59 33.64
N ALA A 290 3.81 -2.48 34.35
CA ALA A 290 4.53 -1.29 33.89
C ALA A 290 6.06 -1.50 33.76
N GLU A 291 6.59 -2.62 34.22
CA GLU A 291 8.00 -2.97 33.98
C GLU A 291 8.31 -3.25 32.49
N PHE A 292 7.28 -3.54 31.68
CA PHE A 292 7.43 -3.74 30.23
C PHE A 292 6.37 -3.04 29.37
N LEU A 293 5.22 -2.65 29.94
CA LEU A 293 4.21 -1.84 29.25
C LEU A 293 4.34 -0.36 29.64
N PRO A 294 3.95 0.59 28.79
CA PRO A 294 3.85 1.98 29.18
C PRO A 294 2.92 2.11 30.40
N GLN A 295 3.36 2.81 31.44
CA GLN A 295 2.68 2.86 32.76
C GLN A 295 1.18 3.21 32.66
N ARG A 296 0.81 4.22 31.87
CA ARG A 296 -0.58 4.62 31.69
C ARG A 296 -1.41 3.54 30.98
N PHE A 297 -0.80 2.81 30.04
CA PHE A 297 -1.46 1.71 29.36
C PHE A 297 -1.67 0.53 30.34
N ALA A 298 -0.63 0.14 31.08
CA ALA A 298 -0.71 -0.92 32.08
C ALA A 298 -1.81 -0.64 33.12
N GLN A 299 -1.86 0.60 33.66
CA GLN A 299 -2.90 1.00 34.60
C GLN A 299 -4.29 0.85 34.00
N ARG A 300 -4.54 1.41 32.83
CA ARG A 300 -5.86 1.37 32.17
C ARG A 300 -6.25 -0.06 31.78
N TRP A 301 -5.28 -0.87 31.33
CA TRP A 301 -5.53 -2.26 30.95
C TRP A 301 -5.92 -3.12 32.18
N VAL A 302 -5.24 -2.92 33.30
CA VAL A 302 -5.60 -3.59 34.58
C VAL A 302 -6.96 -3.16 35.02
N ASP A 303 -7.23 -1.84 35.12
CA ASP A 303 -8.52 -1.31 35.63
C ASP A 303 -9.73 -1.80 34.80
N ALA A 304 -9.51 -2.07 33.47
CA ALA A 304 -10.56 -2.56 32.60
C ALA A 304 -10.78 -4.07 32.66
N ASN A 305 -9.81 -4.85 33.11
CA ASN A 305 -9.84 -6.30 33.04
C ASN A 305 -9.76 -7.00 34.39
N PHE A 306 -9.16 -6.34 35.41
CA PHE A 306 -8.86 -6.93 36.73
C PHE A 306 -8.96 -5.89 37.83
N GLU A 307 -8.92 -6.33 39.08
CA GLU A 307 -8.77 -5.46 40.24
C GLU A 307 -7.28 -5.09 40.42
N ASN A 308 -6.99 -3.80 40.57
CA ASN A 308 -5.62 -3.32 40.75
C ASN A 308 -5.19 -3.35 42.22
N ILE A 309 -4.90 -4.54 42.71
CA ILE A 309 -4.44 -4.81 44.09
C ILE A 309 -2.96 -5.26 44.10
N PRO A 310 -2.31 -5.29 45.27
CA PRO A 310 -0.98 -5.86 45.41
C PRO A 310 -0.93 -7.30 44.89
N ILE A 311 0.07 -7.58 44.03
CA ILE A 311 0.13 -8.89 43.33
C ILE A 311 0.20 -10.08 44.27
N LYS A 312 0.74 -9.91 45.48
CA LYS A 312 0.75 -10.95 46.53
C LYS A 312 -0.66 -11.35 47.04
N GLN A 313 -1.69 -10.53 46.78
CA GLN A 313 -3.08 -10.80 47.14
C GLN A 313 -3.84 -11.51 46.02
N ILE A 314 -3.24 -11.63 44.84
CA ILE A 314 -3.84 -12.26 43.67
C ILE A 314 -3.61 -13.78 43.74
N SER A 315 -4.68 -14.55 43.59
CA SER A 315 -4.59 -16.01 43.58
C SER A 315 -3.83 -16.55 42.38
N GLU A 316 -3.21 -17.73 42.49
CA GLU A 316 -2.51 -18.36 41.38
C GLU A 316 -3.39 -18.56 40.12
N ARG A 317 -4.69 -18.86 40.33
CA ARG A 317 -5.63 -18.98 39.22
C ARG A 317 -5.79 -17.65 38.48
N GLN A 318 -5.92 -16.55 39.21
CA GLN A 318 -6.03 -15.20 38.63
C GLN A 318 -4.71 -14.79 37.97
N LEU A 319 -3.55 -15.14 38.53
CA LEU A 319 -2.23 -14.89 37.86
C LEU A 319 -2.16 -15.56 36.50
N ARG A 320 -2.62 -16.82 36.39
CA ARG A 320 -2.70 -17.52 35.10
C ARG A 320 -3.67 -16.85 34.12
N GLU A 321 -4.81 -16.37 34.63
CA GLU A 321 -5.79 -15.64 33.81
C GLU A 321 -5.19 -14.33 33.29
N ILE A 322 -4.45 -13.58 34.10
CA ILE A 322 -3.75 -12.35 33.72
C ILE A 322 -2.74 -12.67 32.62
N ALA A 323 -1.91 -13.69 32.81
CA ALA A 323 -0.89 -14.11 31.84
C ALA A 323 -1.53 -14.51 30.50
N ALA A 324 -2.57 -15.33 30.53
CA ALA A 324 -3.29 -15.74 29.33
C ALA A 324 -3.88 -14.53 28.59
N ARG A 325 -4.44 -13.57 29.31
CA ARG A 325 -5.03 -12.36 28.71
C ARG A 325 -3.97 -11.38 28.18
N LEU A 326 -2.76 -11.37 28.72
CA LEU A 326 -1.64 -10.60 28.16
C LEU A 326 -1.23 -11.15 26.78
N HIS A 327 -1.30 -12.47 26.58
CA HIS A 327 -1.01 -13.10 25.29
C HIS A 327 -2.19 -13.12 24.31
N ASP A 328 -3.44 -12.94 24.79
CA ASP A 328 -4.64 -12.96 23.95
C ASP A 328 -5.66 -11.91 24.41
N TRP A 329 -5.25 -10.66 24.35
CA TRP A 329 -6.18 -9.55 24.58
C TRP A 329 -7.05 -9.34 23.35
N ARG A 330 -8.36 -9.65 23.47
CA ARG A 330 -9.31 -9.54 22.36
C ARG A 330 -9.88 -8.14 22.26
N VAL A 331 -9.81 -7.56 21.04
CA VAL A 331 -10.43 -6.28 20.72
C VAL A 331 -11.21 -6.40 19.41
N ARG A 332 -12.40 -5.79 19.36
CA ARG A 332 -13.30 -5.84 18.20
C ARG A 332 -13.39 -4.48 17.53
N PRO A 333 -12.71 -4.25 16.41
CA PRO A 333 -12.91 -3.06 15.62
C PRO A 333 -14.31 -3.02 15.01
N ASN A 334 -14.87 -1.82 14.85
CA ASN A 334 -16.15 -1.62 14.17
C ASN A 334 -16.00 -1.02 12.77
N GLY A 335 -14.78 -0.63 12.37
CA GLY A 335 -14.50 -0.05 11.06
C GLY A 335 -13.05 0.38 10.90
N THR A 336 -12.83 1.17 9.86
CA THR A 336 -11.54 1.79 9.55
C THR A 336 -11.68 3.30 9.45
N VAL A 337 -10.58 4.05 9.49
CA VAL A 337 -10.61 5.50 9.23
C VAL A 337 -10.81 5.85 7.74
N GLY A 338 -10.99 4.85 6.88
CA GLY A 338 -11.40 4.96 5.49
C GLY A 338 -10.29 5.34 4.51
N HIS A 339 -10.62 5.37 3.20
CA HIS A 339 -9.69 5.65 2.12
C HIS A 339 -8.93 6.98 2.25
N LYS A 340 -9.51 7.98 2.94
CA LYS A 340 -8.85 9.27 3.18
C LYS A 340 -7.52 9.15 3.94
N LYS A 341 -7.35 8.08 4.71
CA LYS A 341 -6.18 7.83 5.56
C LYS A 341 -5.51 6.49 5.29
N ALA A 342 -6.08 5.67 4.41
CA ALA A 342 -5.48 4.43 3.98
C ALA A 342 -4.23 4.69 3.12
N GLU A 343 -3.18 3.93 3.32
CA GLU A 343 -1.99 4.03 2.46
C GLU A 343 -2.24 3.37 1.10
N VAL A 344 -3.04 2.31 1.07
CA VAL A 344 -3.34 1.52 -0.13
C VAL A 344 -4.81 1.12 -0.21
N THR A 345 -5.22 0.66 -1.38
CA THR A 345 -6.49 -0.03 -1.62
C THR A 345 -6.23 -1.53 -1.71
N VAL A 346 -6.94 -2.31 -0.91
CA VAL A 346 -7.00 -3.77 -1.05
C VAL A 346 -8.06 -4.11 -2.08
N GLY A 347 -7.77 -5.07 -2.97
CA GLY A 347 -8.61 -5.38 -4.11
C GLY A 347 -8.19 -4.60 -5.36
N GLY A 348 -8.82 -4.86 -6.49
CA GLY A 348 -8.50 -4.27 -7.77
C GLY A 348 -9.03 -5.08 -8.94
N VAL A 349 -8.48 -4.85 -10.13
CA VAL A 349 -8.78 -5.64 -11.31
C VAL A 349 -8.38 -7.10 -11.08
N ASP A 350 -9.32 -8.01 -11.30
CA ASP A 350 -9.15 -9.44 -11.01
C ASP A 350 -8.00 -10.02 -11.82
N THR A 351 -6.98 -10.47 -11.13
CA THR A 351 -5.74 -11.00 -11.73
C THR A 351 -5.94 -12.29 -12.53
N ARG A 352 -7.03 -13.03 -12.31
CA ARG A 352 -7.37 -14.21 -13.13
C ARG A 352 -7.65 -13.85 -14.58
N GLN A 353 -8.07 -12.61 -14.84
CA GLN A 353 -8.35 -12.09 -16.17
C GLN A 353 -7.13 -11.41 -16.81
N LEU A 354 -6.01 -11.34 -16.11
CA LEU A 354 -4.75 -10.76 -16.57
C LEU A 354 -3.68 -11.83 -16.80
N SER A 355 -2.75 -11.53 -17.68
CA SER A 355 -1.52 -12.31 -17.86
C SER A 355 -0.51 -11.95 -16.77
N SER A 356 -0.08 -12.89 -15.94
CA SER A 356 0.95 -12.66 -14.90
C SER A 356 2.34 -12.32 -15.47
N LYS A 357 2.55 -12.56 -16.77
CA LYS A 357 3.83 -12.27 -17.45
C LYS A 357 3.85 -10.88 -18.08
N THR A 358 2.71 -10.43 -18.61
CA THR A 358 2.63 -9.22 -19.42
C THR A 358 1.75 -8.14 -18.82
N MET A 359 0.96 -8.45 -17.81
CA MET A 359 -0.08 -7.57 -17.24
C MET A 359 -1.24 -7.27 -18.21
N GLU A 360 -1.30 -7.94 -19.36
CA GLU A 360 -2.32 -7.77 -20.39
C GLU A 360 -3.64 -8.43 -20.00
N ALA A 361 -4.74 -7.78 -20.31
CA ALA A 361 -6.08 -8.38 -20.20
C ALA A 361 -6.26 -9.50 -21.22
N ARG A 362 -6.59 -10.72 -20.78
CA ARG A 362 -6.64 -11.93 -21.63
C ARG A 362 -7.65 -11.81 -22.76
N GLU A 363 -8.80 -11.20 -22.48
CA GLU A 363 -9.93 -11.07 -23.44
C GLU A 363 -9.89 -9.75 -24.22
N VAL A 364 -8.95 -8.84 -23.93
CA VAL A 364 -8.85 -7.53 -24.58
C VAL A 364 -7.40 -7.27 -24.98
N PRO A 365 -6.93 -7.83 -26.10
CA PRO A 365 -5.56 -7.67 -26.57
C PRO A 365 -5.15 -6.21 -26.65
N GLY A 366 -3.95 -5.88 -26.16
CA GLY A 366 -3.41 -4.53 -26.11
C GLY A 366 -3.89 -3.67 -24.92
N LEU A 367 -4.75 -4.20 -24.03
CA LEU A 367 -5.15 -3.51 -22.80
C LEU A 367 -4.37 -4.08 -21.61
N TYR A 368 -3.70 -3.21 -20.86
CA TYR A 368 -2.84 -3.58 -19.73
C TYR A 368 -3.26 -2.86 -18.45
N PHE A 369 -3.10 -3.53 -17.30
CA PHE A 369 -3.31 -2.94 -15.97
C PHE A 369 -2.08 -3.19 -15.10
N ILE A 370 -1.53 -2.13 -14.47
CA ILE A 370 -0.30 -2.19 -13.69
C ILE A 370 -0.40 -1.38 -12.38
N GLY A 371 0.41 -1.75 -11.41
CA GLY A 371 0.44 -1.11 -10.09
C GLY A 371 -0.80 -1.40 -9.25
N GLU A 372 -1.17 -0.47 -8.40
CA GLU A 372 -2.20 -0.65 -7.36
C GLU A 372 -3.64 -0.79 -7.90
N VAL A 373 -3.90 -0.49 -9.17
CA VAL A 373 -5.21 -0.74 -9.78
C VAL A 373 -5.50 -2.24 -9.93
N VAL A 374 -4.48 -3.08 -9.91
CA VAL A 374 -4.56 -4.55 -9.96
C VAL A 374 -4.77 -5.11 -8.55
N ASP A 375 -5.53 -6.22 -8.42
CA ASP A 375 -5.72 -6.93 -7.14
C ASP A 375 -4.42 -7.60 -6.64
N VAL A 376 -3.44 -6.76 -6.32
CA VAL A 376 -2.18 -7.12 -5.66
C VAL A 376 -1.82 -6.01 -4.67
N THR A 377 -1.88 -6.33 -3.38
CA THR A 377 -1.65 -5.38 -2.30
C THR A 377 -0.48 -5.83 -1.45
N GLY A 378 0.59 -5.06 -1.43
CA GLY A 378 1.78 -5.34 -0.62
C GLY A 378 1.62 -4.94 0.84
N TRP A 379 2.44 -5.55 1.69
CA TRP A 379 2.60 -5.15 3.09
C TRP A 379 3.13 -3.72 3.23
N LEU A 380 3.12 -3.22 4.46
CA LEU A 380 3.76 -1.95 4.81
C LEU A 380 5.28 -2.08 4.71
N GLY A 381 5.94 -1.12 4.06
CA GLY A 381 7.40 -1.10 4.04
C GLY A 381 8.05 -1.27 2.67
N GLY A 382 7.54 -0.62 1.64
CA GLY A 382 8.14 -0.56 0.28
C GLY A 382 7.57 -1.58 -0.71
N TYR A 383 6.81 -2.57 -0.27
CA TYR A 383 6.28 -3.65 -1.11
C TYR A 383 5.35 -3.13 -2.22
N ASN A 384 4.48 -2.16 -1.92
CA ASN A 384 3.56 -1.61 -2.92
C ASN A 384 4.29 -0.83 -4.02
N PHE A 385 5.41 -0.17 -3.69
CA PHE A 385 6.27 0.42 -4.71
C PHE A 385 7.01 -0.65 -5.50
N GLN A 386 7.52 -1.70 -4.85
CA GLN A 386 8.14 -2.79 -5.58
C GLN A 386 7.17 -3.44 -6.57
N TRP A 387 5.90 -3.64 -6.20
CA TRP A 387 4.87 -4.10 -7.12
C TRP A 387 4.67 -3.12 -8.28
N ALA A 388 4.66 -1.82 -8.01
CA ALA A 388 4.53 -0.80 -9.06
C ALA A 388 5.71 -0.86 -10.06
N TRP A 389 6.95 -1.00 -9.56
CA TRP A 389 8.13 -1.16 -10.40
C TRP A 389 8.06 -2.43 -11.22
N SER A 390 7.83 -3.57 -10.58
CA SER A 390 7.85 -4.88 -11.23
C SER A 390 6.74 -5.06 -12.25
N SER A 391 5.51 -4.62 -11.96
CA SER A 391 4.40 -4.67 -12.90
C SER A 391 4.55 -3.69 -14.07
N GLY A 392 5.09 -2.49 -13.79
CA GLY A 392 5.41 -1.49 -14.79
C GLY A 392 6.49 -1.99 -15.76
N PHE A 393 7.56 -2.56 -15.22
CA PHE A 393 8.60 -3.22 -16.01
C PHE A 393 8.01 -4.33 -16.89
N ALA A 394 7.22 -5.25 -16.29
CA ALA A 394 6.66 -6.39 -17.00
C ALA A 394 5.80 -5.99 -18.21
N ALA A 395 4.94 -4.97 -18.06
CA ALA A 395 4.15 -4.43 -19.17
C ALA A 395 5.04 -3.69 -20.18
N GLY A 396 5.99 -2.87 -19.72
CA GLY A 396 6.91 -2.11 -20.58
C GLY A 396 7.74 -2.98 -21.54
N GLN A 397 7.97 -4.25 -21.18
CA GLN A 397 8.68 -5.20 -22.04
C GLN A 397 7.87 -5.71 -23.25
N VAL A 398 6.55 -5.46 -23.31
CA VAL A 398 5.68 -6.08 -24.32
C VAL A 398 4.74 -5.10 -25.04
N VAL A 399 4.43 -3.94 -24.46
CA VAL A 399 3.53 -2.93 -25.04
C VAL A 399 4.08 -2.27 -26.30
#